data_d29f61a6dfad3f503d9536e34720bd1d
#
_entry.id   d29f61a6dfad3f503d9536e34720bd1d
#
_cell.length_a   1.000
_cell.length_b   1.000
_cell.length_c   1.000
_cell.angle_alpha   90.00
_cell.angle_beta   90.00
_cell.angle_gamma   90.00
#
_symmetry.space_group_name_H-M   'P 1'
#
loop_
_entity.id
_entity.type
_entity.pdbx_description
1 polymer ?
#
loop_
_entity_poly.entity_id
_entity_poly.type
_entity_poly.pdbx_seq_one_letter_code
_entity_poly.pdbx_strand_id
1 'polypeptide(L)'
;MRITSLLTGSQVQLLMPPVVRYRCVIFMLLLVSWGVVAASLWDGWGAMALLNWVGVVFGGITGIMVSLPRSWQPWRLAELGWDEQHIYLLNGNKDEALALPRSQLVALERERRVGHDGQWLDFSLDLQLSEEELAAAMALLDLKAGELHLVSPSVYRFGFKRAWHGRRMLAQRLSDLQAA
;
A
#
# COMPACT_ATOMS: atom_id res chain seq x y z
N MET A 1 1.68 -10.83 -13.82
CA MET A 1 2.86 -10.02 -14.19
C MET A 1 3.59 -9.57 -12.93
N ARG A 2 4.92 -9.30 -12.93
CA ARG A 2 5.62 -8.83 -11.72
C ARG A 2 5.69 -7.31 -11.67
N ILE A 3 5.50 -6.73 -10.46
CA ILE A 3 5.60 -5.27 -10.26
C ILE A 3 7.03 -4.80 -10.55
N THR A 4 8.04 -5.58 -10.17
CA THR A 4 9.45 -5.27 -10.44
C THR A 4 9.75 -5.11 -11.93
N SER A 5 9.09 -5.85 -12.81
CA SER A 5 9.23 -5.68 -14.27
C SER A 5 8.55 -4.41 -14.79
N LEU A 6 7.47 -3.95 -14.15
CA LEU A 6 6.81 -2.68 -14.48
C LEU A 6 7.71 -1.48 -14.15
N LEU A 7 8.45 -1.53 -13.03
CA LEU A 7 9.34 -0.46 -12.61
C LEU A 7 10.55 -0.26 -13.55
N THR A 8 10.97 -1.31 -14.26
CA THR A 8 12.17 -1.27 -15.09
C THR A 8 11.92 -0.96 -16.57
N GLY A 9 10.68 -1.10 -17.06
CA GLY A 9 10.43 -1.09 -18.51
C GLY A 9 9.39 -0.12 -19.02
N SER A 10 8.62 0.56 -18.18
CA SER A 10 7.45 1.30 -18.64
C SER A 10 7.28 2.66 -17.93
N GLN A 11 6.61 3.58 -18.60
CA GLN A 11 6.16 4.87 -18.03
C GLN A 11 4.98 4.68 -17.05
N VAL A 12 4.91 3.54 -16.35
CA VAL A 12 3.82 3.26 -15.40
C VAL A 12 3.94 4.16 -14.19
N GLN A 13 2.88 4.88 -13.92
CA GLN A 13 2.73 5.66 -12.70
C GLN A 13 2.18 4.75 -11.60
N LEU A 14 2.96 4.53 -10.55
CA LEU A 14 2.49 3.78 -9.37
C LEU A 14 1.95 4.72 -8.30
N LEU A 15 0.80 4.37 -7.75
CA LEU A 15 0.27 5.03 -6.55
C LEU A 15 0.97 4.43 -5.32
N MET A 16 2.14 4.94 -5.01
CA MET A 16 2.98 4.50 -3.89
C MET A 16 3.27 5.65 -2.93
N PRO A 17 3.62 5.37 -1.65
CA PRO A 17 4.03 6.40 -0.70
C PRO A 17 5.18 7.26 -1.23
N PRO A 18 5.25 8.56 -0.86
CA PRO A 18 6.40 9.40 -1.19
C PRO A 18 7.68 8.78 -0.64
N VAL A 19 8.63 8.45 -1.52
CA VAL A 19 9.83 7.66 -1.21
C VAL A 19 10.61 8.23 -0.03
N VAL A 20 10.82 9.55 -0.02
CA VAL A 20 11.57 10.23 1.05
C VAL A 20 10.85 10.09 2.39
N ARG A 21 9.56 10.43 2.43
CA ARG A 21 8.76 10.34 3.67
C ARG A 21 8.71 8.90 4.19
N TYR A 22 8.51 7.94 3.30
CA TYR A 22 8.48 6.52 3.66
C TYR A 22 9.80 6.08 4.28
N ARG A 23 10.94 6.37 3.61
CA ARG A 23 12.28 6.02 4.11
C ARG A 23 12.61 6.71 5.43
N CYS A 24 12.21 7.97 5.61
CA CYS A 24 12.37 8.66 6.90
C CYS A 24 11.62 7.94 8.02
N VAL A 25 10.37 7.52 7.80
CA VAL A 25 9.59 6.78 8.80
C VAL A 25 10.26 5.44 9.14
N ILE A 26 10.68 4.68 8.13
CA ILE A 26 11.38 3.40 8.32
C ILE A 26 12.69 3.62 9.10
N PHE A 27 13.45 4.65 8.76
CA PHE A 27 14.69 4.99 9.48
C PHE A 27 14.44 5.37 10.95
N MET A 28 13.40 6.17 11.21
CA MET A 28 13.02 6.53 12.58
C MET A 28 12.58 5.30 13.38
N LEU A 29 11.79 4.39 12.77
CA LEU A 29 11.43 3.13 13.40
C LEU A 29 12.65 2.27 13.73
N LEU A 30 13.64 2.23 12.83
CA LEU A 30 14.90 1.53 13.04
C LEU A 30 15.64 2.09 14.25
N LEU A 31 15.81 3.42 14.31
CA LEU A 31 16.48 4.09 15.44
C LEU A 31 15.76 3.85 16.77
N VAL A 32 14.42 3.99 16.78
CA VAL A 32 13.62 3.76 18.00
C VAL A 32 13.73 2.31 18.44
N SER A 33 13.60 1.35 17.53
CA SER A 33 13.66 -0.08 17.86
C SER A 33 15.00 -0.47 18.49
N TRP A 34 16.11 -0.10 17.85
CA TRP A 34 17.44 -0.38 18.39
C TRP A 34 17.77 0.45 19.62
N GLY A 35 17.24 1.69 19.72
CA GLY A 35 17.34 2.53 20.92
C GLY A 35 16.65 1.88 22.14
N VAL A 36 15.46 1.30 21.94
CA VAL A 36 14.74 0.56 22.99
C VAL A 36 15.54 -0.67 23.43
N VAL A 37 16.12 -1.42 22.49
CA VAL A 37 16.98 -2.57 22.82
C VAL A 37 18.18 -2.12 23.65
N ALA A 38 18.89 -1.08 23.20
CA ALA A 38 20.07 -0.57 23.88
C ALA A 38 19.74 -0.06 25.29
N ALA A 39 18.67 0.72 25.45
CA ALA A 39 18.21 1.21 26.75
C ALA A 39 17.83 0.06 27.70
N SER A 40 17.07 -0.94 27.20
CA SER A 40 16.65 -2.10 27.99
C SER A 40 17.84 -2.93 28.46
N LEU A 41 18.88 -3.07 27.63
CA LEU A 41 20.12 -3.76 28.01
C LEU A 41 20.94 -2.94 29.02
N TRP A 42 20.96 -1.62 28.85
CA TRP A 42 21.69 -0.72 29.76
C TRP A 42 21.09 -0.71 31.16
N ASP A 43 19.76 -0.51 31.26
CA ASP A 43 19.04 -0.51 32.52
C ASP A 43 19.00 -1.88 33.19
N GLY A 44 19.06 -2.96 32.40
CA GLY A 44 19.07 -4.35 32.85
C GLY A 44 20.46 -4.90 33.23
N TRP A 45 21.53 -4.08 33.13
CA TRP A 45 22.89 -4.51 33.40
C TRP A 45 23.05 -4.87 34.89
N GLY A 46 22.90 -6.16 35.20
CA GLY A 46 23.01 -6.72 36.55
C GLY A 46 21.78 -7.46 37.06
N ALA A 47 20.59 -7.05 36.71
CA ALA A 47 19.32 -7.78 36.98
C ALA A 47 18.24 -7.42 35.99
N MET A 48 18.02 -8.28 34.99
CA MET A 48 16.99 -8.07 33.96
C MET A 48 15.58 -8.18 34.55
N ALA A 49 14.90 -7.05 34.71
CA ALA A 49 13.48 -7.04 35.01
C ALA A 49 12.64 -7.52 33.81
N LEU A 50 11.43 -7.99 34.06
CA LEU A 50 10.51 -8.45 32.99
C LEU A 50 10.32 -7.40 31.90
N LEU A 51 10.21 -6.12 32.29
CA LEU A 51 10.03 -5.00 31.36
C LEU A 51 11.22 -4.84 30.39
N ASN A 52 12.45 -5.05 30.87
CA ASN A 52 13.66 -4.99 30.03
C ASN A 52 13.67 -6.13 29.00
N TRP A 53 13.28 -7.33 29.39
CA TRP A 53 13.12 -8.45 28.46
C TRP A 53 12.06 -8.16 27.38
N VAL A 54 10.93 -7.57 27.74
CA VAL A 54 9.90 -7.13 26.79
C VAL A 54 10.50 -6.12 25.80
N GLY A 55 11.25 -5.12 26.28
CA GLY A 55 11.92 -4.13 25.43
C GLY A 55 12.92 -4.75 24.45
N VAL A 56 13.76 -5.68 24.94
CA VAL A 56 14.74 -6.39 24.09
C VAL A 56 14.03 -7.26 23.03
N VAL A 57 13.03 -8.02 23.41
CA VAL A 57 12.32 -8.93 22.47
C VAL A 57 11.56 -8.14 21.41
N PHE A 58 10.67 -7.23 21.83
CA PHE A 58 9.84 -6.46 20.87
C PHE A 58 10.69 -5.47 20.06
N GLY A 59 11.61 -4.75 20.68
CA GLY A 59 12.52 -3.87 19.97
C GLY A 59 13.43 -4.63 19.02
N GLY A 60 13.94 -5.80 19.43
CA GLY A 60 14.77 -6.66 18.60
C GLY A 60 14.03 -7.22 17.38
N ILE A 61 12.84 -7.79 17.58
CA ILE A 61 12.01 -8.27 16.48
C ILE A 61 11.69 -7.15 15.49
N THR A 62 11.21 -6.00 15.99
CA THR A 62 10.89 -4.85 15.15
C THR A 62 12.14 -4.32 14.43
N GLY A 63 13.26 -4.19 15.13
CA GLY A 63 14.54 -3.74 14.58
C GLY A 63 15.03 -4.65 13.46
N ILE A 64 14.97 -5.96 13.63
CA ILE A 64 15.32 -6.94 12.60
C ILE A 64 14.38 -6.81 11.38
N MET A 65 13.06 -6.77 11.61
CA MET A 65 12.09 -6.65 10.51
C MET A 65 12.30 -5.37 9.68
N VAL A 66 12.55 -4.24 10.36
CA VAL A 66 12.79 -2.96 9.70
C VAL A 66 14.16 -2.91 9.01
N SER A 67 15.16 -3.67 9.50
CA SER A 67 16.48 -3.77 8.88
C SER A 67 16.48 -4.55 7.56
N LEU A 68 15.44 -5.34 7.28
CA LEU A 68 15.37 -6.12 6.05
C LEU A 68 15.27 -5.20 4.82
N PRO A 69 15.99 -5.48 3.72
CA PRO A 69 15.92 -4.70 2.48
C PRO A 69 14.49 -4.54 1.95
N ARG A 70 13.65 -5.53 2.19
CA ARG A 70 12.24 -5.56 1.82
C ARG A 70 11.44 -4.40 2.44
N SER A 71 11.75 -4.03 3.68
CA SER A 71 11.06 -2.95 4.41
C SER A 71 11.38 -1.55 3.85
N TRP A 72 12.42 -1.41 3.02
CA TRP A 72 12.83 -0.14 2.41
C TRP A 72 12.26 0.09 1.01
N GLN A 73 11.36 -0.78 0.55
CA GLN A 73 10.79 -0.77 -0.79
C GLN A 73 9.37 -0.19 -0.77
N PRO A 74 9.16 1.12 -1.04
CA PRO A 74 7.84 1.77 -0.94
C PRO A 74 6.84 1.24 -1.97
N TRP A 75 7.31 0.71 -3.09
CA TRP A 75 6.46 0.13 -4.14
C TRP A 75 5.66 -1.11 -3.67
N ARG A 76 6.11 -1.77 -2.60
CA ARG A 76 5.36 -2.88 -1.99
C ARG A 76 4.04 -2.46 -1.36
N LEU A 77 3.87 -1.18 -1.07
CA LEU A 77 2.62 -0.61 -0.60
C LEU A 77 1.76 -0.02 -1.74
N ALA A 78 2.19 -0.19 -3.00
CA ALA A 78 1.39 0.21 -4.13
C ALA A 78 0.26 -0.80 -4.34
N GLU A 79 -0.96 -0.30 -4.44
CA GLU A 79 -2.17 -1.07 -4.71
C GLU A 79 -2.69 -0.81 -6.12
N LEU A 80 -2.30 0.32 -6.72
CA LEU A 80 -2.74 0.79 -8.02
C LEU A 80 -1.58 1.39 -8.81
N GLY A 81 -1.59 1.15 -10.11
CA GLY A 81 -0.74 1.82 -11.09
C GLY A 81 -1.50 2.05 -12.39
N TRP A 82 -0.99 2.91 -13.26
CA TRP A 82 -1.56 3.13 -14.58
C TRP A 82 -0.52 3.66 -15.57
N ASP A 83 -0.77 3.42 -16.84
CA ASP A 83 -0.14 4.06 -17.99
C ASP A 83 -1.22 4.62 -18.94
N GLU A 84 -0.86 4.96 -20.16
CA GLU A 84 -1.79 5.49 -21.15
C GLU A 84 -2.86 4.47 -21.59
N GLN A 85 -2.56 3.18 -21.53
CA GLN A 85 -3.40 2.11 -22.08
C GLN A 85 -4.00 1.20 -21.02
N HIS A 86 -3.34 1.07 -19.85
CA HIS A 86 -3.70 0.08 -18.84
C HIS A 86 -3.83 0.68 -17.44
N ILE A 87 -4.66 0.02 -16.66
CA ILE A 87 -4.72 0.15 -15.20
C ILE A 87 -4.15 -1.15 -14.62
N TYR A 88 -3.32 -1.02 -13.61
CA TYR A 88 -2.69 -2.15 -12.93
C TYR A 88 -3.19 -2.25 -11.51
N LEU A 89 -3.88 -3.34 -11.19
CA LEU A 89 -4.13 -3.72 -9.80
C LEU A 89 -2.87 -4.42 -9.28
N LEU A 90 -2.42 -4.03 -8.10
CA LEU A 90 -1.11 -4.42 -7.59
C LEU A 90 -1.22 -5.10 -6.22
N ASN A 91 -0.46 -6.16 -6.02
CA ASN A 91 -0.20 -6.74 -4.70
C ASN A 91 1.32 -6.75 -4.45
N GLY A 92 1.83 -5.74 -3.78
CA GLY A 92 3.25 -5.59 -3.52
C GLY A 92 3.84 -6.68 -2.62
N ASN A 93 3.02 -7.36 -1.81
CA ASN A 93 3.48 -8.47 -0.98
C ASN A 93 3.81 -9.71 -1.82
N LYS A 94 3.00 -9.97 -2.85
CA LYS A 94 3.19 -11.07 -3.81
C LYS A 94 4.14 -10.71 -4.96
N ASP A 95 4.46 -9.43 -5.14
CA ASP A 95 5.16 -8.88 -6.31
C ASP A 95 4.39 -9.17 -7.61
N GLU A 96 3.05 -9.09 -7.55
CA GLU A 96 2.16 -9.43 -8.64
C GLU A 96 1.33 -8.21 -9.07
N ALA A 97 1.07 -8.14 -10.39
CA ALA A 97 0.25 -7.13 -11.01
C ALA A 97 -0.71 -7.77 -12.02
N LEU A 98 -1.95 -7.29 -12.04
CA LEU A 98 -2.95 -7.58 -13.05
C LEU A 98 -3.13 -6.33 -13.90
N ALA A 99 -2.83 -6.44 -15.20
CA ALA A 99 -3.05 -5.38 -16.18
C ALA A 99 -4.47 -5.50 -16.73
N LEU A 100 -5.21 -4.41 -16.68
CA LEU A 100 -6.56 -4.28 -17.22
C LEU A 100 -6.57 -3.14 -18.26
N PRO A 101 -7.23 -3.28 -19.40
CA PRO A 101 -7.39 -2.18 -20.34
C PRO A 101 -8.05 -0.97 -19.67
N ARG A 102 -7.56 0.22 -19.96
CA ARG A 102 -8.11 1.44 -19.37
C ARG A 102 -9.57 1.69 -19.77
N SER A 103 -10.00 1.18 -20.93
CA SER A 103 -11.39 1.22 -21.39
C SER A 103 -12.37 0.50 -20.44
N GLN A 104 -11.88 -0.36 -19.55
CA GLN A 104 -12.69 -1.02 -18.53
C GLN A 104 -12.97 -0.14 -17.31
N LEU A 105 -12.32 1.02 -17.18
CA LEU A 105 -12.63 1.99 -16.12
C LEU A 105 -13.95 2.69 -16.44
N VAL A 106 -14.98 2.39 -15.68
CA VAL A 106 -16.31 2.99 -15.82
C VAL A 106 -16.39 4.29 -15.03
N ALA A 107 -15.91 4.27 -13.77
CA ALA A 107 -15.93 5.44 -12.92
C ALA A 107 -14.77 5.42 -11.90
N LEU A 108 -14.35 6.61 -11.50
CA LEU A 108 -13.48 6.83 -10.36
C LEU A 108 -14.23 7.71 -9.37
N GLU A 109 -14.64 7.13 -8.26
CA GLU A 109 -15.29 7.86 -7.19
C GLU A 109 -14.29 8.30 -6.12
N ARG A 110 -14.51 9.49 -5.57
CA ARG A 110 -13.69 10.08 -4.52
C ARG A 110 -14.61 10.46 -3.37
N GLU A 111 -14.37 9.89 -2.21
CA GLU A 111 -15.13 10.19 -1.01
C GLU A 111 -14.27 10.93 0.00
N ARG A 112 -14.71 12.13 0.37
CA ARG A 112 -14.06 12.88 1.45
C ARG A 112 -14.62 12.40 2.77
N ARG A 113 -13.80 11.79 3.59
CA ARG A 113 -14.15 11.40 4.95
C ARG A 113 -13.58 12.37 5.99
N VAL A 114 -14.35 12.59 7.02
CA VAL A 114 -13.97 13.41 8.18
C VAL A 114 -14.07 12.53 9.41
N GLY A 115 -13.02 12.41 10.17
CA GLY A 115 -12.97 11.65 11.41
C GLY A 115 -12.20 12.41 12.49
N HIS A 116 -12.10 11.83 13.68
CA HIS A 116 -11.39 12.41 14.82
C HIS A 116 -9.93 12.75 14.50
N ASP A 117 -9.29 11.95 13.63
CA ASP A 117 -7.87 12.11 13.26
C ASP A 117 -7.66 13.05 12.06
N GLY A 118 -8.70 13.73 11.58
CA GLY A 118 -8.62 14.67 10.47
C GLY A 118 -9.49 14.32 9.27
N GLN A 119 -9.14 14.94 8.14
CA GLN A 119 -9.84 14.74 6.87
C GLN A 119 -8.95 13.94 5.93
N TRP A 120 -9.52 12.91 5.28
CA TRP A 120 -8.83 12.12 4.26
C TRP A 120 -9.68 11.91 3.02
N LEU A 121 -9.07 11.42 1.97
CA LEU A 121 -9.71 11.10 0.72
C LEU A 121 -9.60 9.59 0.50
N ASP A 122 -10.74 8.90 0.53
CA ASP A 122 -10.85 7.54 0.04
C ASP A 122 -11.24 7.59 -1.44
N PHE A 123 -10.90 6.57 -2.18
CA PHE A 123 -11.31 6.46 -3.57
C PHE A 123 -11.64 5.01 -3.92
N SER A 124 -12.50 4.87 -4.91
CA SER A 124 -12.87 3.58 -5.48
C SER A 124 -12.85 3.64 -7.00
N LEU A 125 -12.53 2.51 -7.61
CA LEU A 125 -12.59 2.30 -9.05
C LEU A 125 -13.74 1.37 -9.36
N ASP A 126 -14.61 1.77 -10.27
CA ASP A 126 -15.62 0.93 -10.85
C ASP A 126 -15.08 0.38 -12.18
N LEU A 127 -14.81 -0.92 -12.20
CA LEU A 127 -14.20 -1.62 -13.33
C LEU A 127 -15.18 -2.59 -13.94
N GLN A 128 -15.31 -2.56 -15.27
CA GLN A 128 -16.06 -3.55 -16.03
C GLN A 128 -15.16 -4.76 -16.29
N LEU A 129 -15.47 -5.89 -15.66
CA LEU A 129 -14.62 -7.09 -15.70
C LEU A 129 -15.41 -8.30 -16.22
N SER A 130 -14.73 -9.14 -16.97
CA SER A 130 -15.19 -10.51 -17.26
C SER A 130 -15.09 -11.39 -16.01
N GLU A 131 -15.73 -12.54 -16.01
CA GLU A 131 -15.65 -13.48 -14.86
C GLU A 131 -14.21 -13.95 -14.59
N GLU A 132 -13.40 -14.15 -15.63
CA GLU A 132 -12.01 -14.56 -15.51
C GLU A 132 -11.14 -13.44 -14.90
N GLU A 133 -11.31 -12.20 -15.36
CA GLU A 133 -10.61 -11.04 -14.84
C GLU A 133 -11.00 -10.74 -13.39
N LEU A 134 -12.29 -10.90 -13.06
CA LEU A 134 -12.78 -10.76 -11.71
C LEU A 134 -12.14 -11.80 -10.78
N ALA A 135 -12.12 -13.07 -11.19
CA ALA A 135 -11.48 -14.14 -10.40
C ALA A 135 -9.99 -13.86 -10.20
N ALA A 136 -9.29 -13.39 -11.24
CA ALA A 136 -7.88 -13.00 -11.16
C ALA A 136 -7.65 -11.81 -10.21
N ALA A 137 -8.51 -10.77 -10.29
CA ALA A 137 -8.43 -9.59 -9.42
C ALA A 137 -8.68 -9.97 -7.95
N MET A 138 -9.68 -10.81 -7.68
CA MET A 138 -9.98 -11.30 -6.33
C MET A 138 -8.82 -12.12 -5.75
N ALA A 139 -8.24 -13.02 -6.52
CA ALA A 139 -7.10 -13.83 -6.12
C ALA A 139 -5.84 -12.97 -5.87
N LEU A 140 -5.62 -11.94 -6.70
CA LEU A 140 -4.51 -11.01 -6.54
C LEU A 140 -4.62 -10.20 -5.25
N LEU A 141 -5.80 -9.62 -4.99
CA LEU A 141 -6.05 -8.72 -3.87
C LEU A 141 -6.46 -9.45 -2.57
N ASP A 142 -6.51 -10.78 -2.59
CA ASP A 142 -6.98 -11.61 -1.47
C ASP A 142 -8.39 -11.23 -0.98
N LEU A 143 -9.27 -10.81 -1.90
CA LEU A 143 -10.63 -10.39 -1.58
C LEU A 143 -11.57 -11.59 -1.48
N LYS A 144 -12.50 -11.52 -0.52
CA LYS A 144 -13.59 -12.49 -0.41
C LYS A 144 -14.80 -12.03 -1.23
N ALA A 145 -15.59 -12.99 -1.71
CA ALA A 145 -16.77 -12.71 -2.55
C ALA A 145 -17.75 -11.69 -1.94
N GLY A 146 -17.85 -11.59 -0.60
CA GLY A 146 -18.72 -10.62 0.08
C GLY A 146 -18.12 -9.21 0.26
N GLU A 147 -16.87 -8.99 -0.12
CA GLU A 147 -16.19 -7.70 0.03
C GLU A 147 -16.27 -6.84 -1.24
N LEU A 148 -16.72 -7.42 -2.35
CA LEU A 148 -16.91 -6.76 -3.63
C LEU A 148 -18.33 -6.21 -3.76
N HIS A 149 -18.45 -4.93 -4.10
CA HIS A 149 -19.73 -4.31 -4.42
C HIS A 149 -20.00 -4.37 -5.91
N LEU A 150 -21.06 -5.09 -6.31
CA LEU A 150 -21.59 -5.06 -7.65
C LEU A 150 -22.37 -3.76 -7.86
N VAL A 151 -21.91 -2.90 -8.75
CA VAL A 151 -22.54 -1.60 -9.06
C VAL A 151 -23.58 -1.76 -10.17
N SER A 152 -23.25 -2.52 -11.20
CA SER A 152 -24.14 -2.87 -12.30
C SER A 152 -23.68 -4.20 -12.94
N PRO A 153 -24.40 -4.79 -13.87
CA PRO A 153 -23.97 -6.03 -14.51
C PRO A 153 -22.53 -5.93 -15.04
N SER A 154 -21.67 -6.82 -14.56
CA SER A 154 -20.23 -6.88 -14.87
C SER A 154 -19.38 -5.68 -14.42
N VAL A 155 -19.92 -4.74 -13.61
CA VAL A 155 -19.19 -3.60 -13.04
C VAL A 155 -19.01 -3.79 -11.55
N TYR A 156 -17.75 -3.86 -11.13
CA TYR A 156 -17.37 -4.14 -9.76
C TYR A 156 -16.59 -2.96 -9.17
N ARG A 157 -16.93 -2.60 -7.94
CA ARG A 157 -16.28 -1.52 -7.21
C ARG A 157 -15.14 -2.04 -6.35
N PHE A 158 -13.94 -1.52 -6.60
CA PHE A 158 -12.74 -1.76 -5.82
C PHE A 158 -12.42 -0.53 -4.98
N GLY A 159 -12.53 -0.68 -3.66
CA GLY A 159 -12.16 0.36 -2.71
C GLY A 159 -10.67 0.28 -2.37
N PHE A 160 -9.96 1.42 -2.45
CA PHE A 160 -8.56 1.52 -2.07
C PHE A 160 -8.43 2.25 -0.75
N LYS A 161 -7.67 1.64 0.17
CA LYS A 161 -7.41 2.22 1.47
C LYS A 161 -6.52 3.46 1.30
N ARG A 162 -6.69 4.37 2.25
CA ARG A 162 -5.91 5.58 2.42
C ARG A 162 -4.41 5.28 2.29
N ALA A 163 -3.83 5.67 1.20
CA ALA A 163 -2.39 5.61 1.02
C ALA A 163 -1.72 6.74 1.83
N TRP A 164 -0.45 6.64 2.04
CA TRP A 164 0.44 7.61 2.70
C TRP A 164 0.43 9.02 2.07
N HIS A 165 -0.41 9.23 1.08
CA HIS A 165 -0.49 10.45 0.29
C HIS A 165 -1.27 11.54 1.01
N GLY A 166 -0.75 12.75 0.96
CA GLY A 166 -1.54 13.93 1.30
C GLY A 166 -2.73 14.08 0.35
N ARG A 167 -3.88 14.53 0.88
CA ARG A 167 -5.15 14.69 0.14
C ARG A 167 -4.98 15.41 -1.22
N ARG A 168 -4.18 16.49 -1.28
CA ARG A 168 -3.96 17.26 -2.51
C ARG A 168 -3.19 16.46 -3.57
N MET A 169 -2.14 15.78 -3.14
CA MET A 169 -1.32 14.96 -4.05
C MET A 169 -2.11 13.78 -4.60
N LEU A 170 -2.91 13.10 -3.75
CA LEU A 170 -3.78 12.01 -4.17
C LEU A 170 -4.82 12.51 -5.18
N ALA A 171 -5.49 13.63 -4.90
CA ALA A 171 -6.47 14.21 -5.81
C ALA A 171 -5.87 14.57 -7.17
N GLN A 172 -4.66 15.14 -7.19
CA GLN A 172 -3.95 15.46 -8.42
C GLN A 172 -3.61 14.20 -9.23
N ARG A 173 -3.00 13.19 -8.60
CA ARG A 173 -2.67 11.93 -9.28
C ARG A 173 -3.91 11.20 -9.82
N LEU A 174 -5.01 11.19 -9.07
CA LEU A 174 -6.26 10.60 -9.53
C LEU A 174 -6.92 11.42 -10.66
N SER A 175 -6.67 12.76 -10.75
CA SER A 175 -7.11 13.53 -11.91
C SER A 175 -6.34 13.16 -13.18
N ASP A 176 -5.04 12.83 -13.05
CA ASP A 176 -4.23 12.36 -14.18
C ASP A 176 -4.75 11.01 -14.71
N LEU A 177 -5.26 10.14 -13.81
CA LEU A 177 -5.91 8.90 -14.20
C LEU A 177 -7.22 9.13 -14.96
N GLN A 178 -7.98 10.18 -14.66
CA GLN A 178 -9.23 10.50 -15.37
C GLN A 178 -9.02 11.25 -16.69
N ALA A 179 -7.98 12.09 -16.77
CA ALA A 179 -7.76 13.01 -17.89
C ALA A 179 -7.04 12.36 -19.10
N ALA A 180 -6.32 11.29 -18.88
CA ALA A 180 -5.60 10.55 -19.90
C ALA A 180 -6.41 9.37 -20.40
#